data_7b8ede5b60b968ca26271a99a631e03f
#
_entry.id   7b8ede5b60b968ca26271a99a631e03f
#
_cell.length_a   1.000
_cell.length_b   1.000
_cell.length_c   1.000
_cell.angle_alpha   90.00
_cell.angle_beta   90.00
_cell.angle_gamma   90.00
#
_symmetry.space_group_name_H-M   'P 1'
#
loop_
_entity.id
_entity.type
_entity.pdbx_description
1 polymer ?
#
loop_
_entity_poly.entity_id
_entity_poly.type
_entity_poly.pdbx_seq_one_letter_code
_entity_poly.pdbx_strand_id
1 'polypeptide(L)'
;DSSAASDVYKRQIYDVVEKTSKKCFVPLTVGGGVRSVEDINKLLNCGADKVSINTAAVENSKVVVDSSKKFGSQCIVVAIDAKKNGDKWEVFTHGGRNNSGIDAIEYAKEMENNGAGELLVTSMDRDGTQVGYDIDLMSRISSEVNIPTIASGGVGNLDHLVDGIKLGKASAVLAASIFHYGKYSISQAKKYLKTKGVPVRI
;
A
#
# COMPACT_ATOMS: atom_id res chain seq x y z
N ASP A 1 -1.04 30.94 7.15
CA ASP A 1 -2.15 30.43 6.35
C ASP A 1 -1.88 28.98 5.90
N SER A 2 -2.47 28.02 6.62
CA SER A 2 -2.19 26.58 6.39
C SER A 2 -2.68 26.08 5.03
N SER A 3 -3.63 26.75 4.38
CA SER A 3 -4.17 26.40 3.06
C SER A 3 -3.16 26.67 1.93
N ALA A 4 -2.48 27.81 1.93
CA ALA A 4 -1.50 28.15 0.89
C ALA A 4 -0.28 27.22 0.92
N ALA A 5 0.22 26.87 2.11
CA ALA A 5 1.33 25.92 2.25
C ALA A 5 0.92 24.49 1.79
N SER A 6 -0.30 24.07 2.07
CA SER A 6 -0.86 22.81 1.59
C SER A 6 -0.98 22.77 0.06
N ASP A 7 -1.38 23.86 -0.56
CA ASP A 7 -1.51 23.97 -2.02
C ASP A 7 -0.16 23.99 -2.72
N VAL A 8 0.83 24.67 -2.16
CA VAL A 8 2.21 24.66 -2.69
C VAL A 8 2.79 23.25 -2.62
N TYR A 9 2.61 22.55 -1.49
CA TYR A 9 3.08 21.18 -1.33
C TYR A 9 2.41 20.21 -2.32
N LYS A 10 1.08 20.33 -2.49
CA LYS A 10 0.35 19.53 -3.49
C LYS A 10 0.85 19.77 -4.92
N ARG A 11 1.10 21.03 -5.32
CA ARG A 11 1.65 21.35 -6.65
C ARG A 11 3.01 20.70 -6.87
N GLN A 12 3.88 20.71 -5.86
CA GLN A 12 5.19 20.05 -5.93
C GLN A 12 5.07 18.55 -6.15
N ILE A 13 4.11 17.88 -5.47
CA ILE A 13 3.86 16.45 -5.65
C ILE A 13 3.41 16.14 -7.08
N TYR A 14 2.48 16.91 -7.64
CA TYR A 14 2.01 16.69 -9.02
C TYR A 14 3.14 16.83 -10.04
N ASP A 15 4.00 17.84 -9.87
CA ASP A 15 5.17 18.06 -10.74
C ASP A 15 6.19 16.91 -10.65
N VAL A 16 6.43 16.39 -9.43
CA VAL A 16 7.29 15.21 -9.20
C VAL A 16 6.69 13.97 -9.86
N VAL A 17 5.38 13.73 -9.70
CA VAL A 17 4.70 12.59 -10.33
C VAL A 17 4.79 12.66 -11.84
N GLU A 18 4.52 13.82 -12.45
CA GLU A 18 4.60 14.02 -13.90
C GLU A 18 6.02 13.79 -14.43
N LYS A 19 7.05 14.31 -13.74
CA LYS A 19 8.45 14.09 -14.11
C LYS A 19 8.88 12.64 -13.95
N THR A 20 8.40 11.97 -12.92
CA THR A 20 8.72 10.55 -12.63
C THR A 20 8.05 9.63 -13.64
N SER A 21 6.77 9.84 -13.94
CA SER A 21 6.02 8.98 -14.87
C SER A 21 6.62 8.97 -16.27
N LYS A 22 7.20 10.11 -16.72
CA LYS A 22 7.91 10.21 -18.01
C LYS A 22 9.19 9.38 -18.09
N LYS A 23 9.74 8.93 -16.94
CA LYS A 23 10.99 8.16 -16.84
C LYS A 23 10.78 6.77 -16.24
N CYS A 24 9.61 6.48 -15.73
CA CYS A 24 9.27 5.22 -15.09
C CYS A 24 8.46 4.35 -16.05
N PHE A 25 9.03 3.19 -16.43
CA PHE A 25 8.41 2.25 -17.37
C PHE A 25 7.85 1.01 -16.67
N VAL A 26 7.61 1.12 -15.36
CA VAL A 26 6.88 0.16 -14.54
C VAL A 26 5.70 0.86 -13.87
N PRO A 27 4.64 0.14 -13.46
CA PRO A 27 3.49 0.77 -12.83
C PRO A 27 3.88 1.65 -11.64
N LEU A 28 3.40 2.89 -11.65
CA LEU A 28 3.65 3.89 -10.62
C LEU A 28 2.42 4.07 -9.74
N THR A 29 2.52 3.69 -8.47
CA THR A 29 1.50 3.97 -7.46
C THR A 29 1.91 5.18 -6.64
N VAL A 30 1.01 6.16 -6.52
CA VAL A 30 1.24 7.39 -5.77
C VAL A 30 0.25 7.48 -4.61
N GLY A 31 0.74 7.83 -3.43
CA GLY A 31 -0.08 8.02 -2.23
C GLY A 31 0.49 9.07 -1.30
N GLY A 32 -0.23 9.32 -0.22
CA GLY A 32 0.12 10.35 0.77
C GLY A 32 -0.65 11.65 0.54
N GLY A 33 -1.45 12.05 1.53
CA GLY A 33 -2.23 13.29 1.50
C GLY A 33 -3.40 13.34 0.51
N VAL A 34 -3.78 12.22 -0.09
CA VAL A 34 -4.94 12.09 -0.97
C VAL A 34 -6.22 12.16 -0.12
N ARG A 35 -7.11 13.10 -0.41
CA ARG A 35 -8.31 13.36 0.39
C ARG A 35 -9.62 13.30 -0.38
N SER A 36 -9.57 13.43 -1.71
CA SER A 36 -10.77 13.56 -2.52
C SER A 36 -10.65 12.87 -3.88
N VAL A 37 -11.78 12.67 -4.54
CA VAL A 37 -11.86 12.16 -5.92
C VAL A 37 -11.10 13.08 -6.89
N GLU A 38 -11.09 14.39 -6.62
CA GLU A 38 -10.35 15.39 -7.40
C GLU A 38 -8.84 15.23 -7.27
N ASP A 39 -8.33 14.95 -6.06
CA ASP A 39 -6.90 14.67 -5.85
C ASP A 39 -6.49 13.41 -6.64
N ILE A 40 -7.31 12.36 -6.61
CA ILE A 40 -7.08 11.13 -7.37
C ILE A 40 -7.04 11.42 -8.87
N ASN A 41 -8.03 12.16 -9.38
CA ASN A 41 -8.08 12.53 -10.78
C ASN A 41 -6.81 13.29 -11.24
N LYS A 42 -6.34 14.23 -10.43
CA LYS A 42 -5.11 14.99 -10.74
C LYS A 42 -3.88 14.08 -10.77
N LEU A 43 -3.72 13.17 -9.80
CA LEU A 43 -2.58 12.25 -9.76
C LEU A 43 -2.57 11.30 -10.96
N LEU A 44 -3.73 10.75 -11.35
CA LEU A 44 -3.85 9.90 -12.54
C LEU A 44 -3.52 10.70 -13.82
N ASN A 45 -4.01 11.95 -13.94
CA ASN A 45 -3.68 12.83 -15.07
C ASN A 45 -2.19 13.23 -15.13
N CYS A 46 -1.49 13.26 -13.99
CA CYS A 46 -0.05 13.47 -13.92
C CYS A 46 0.76 12.21 -14.31
N GLY A 47 0.11 11.07 -14.58
CA GLY A 47 0.73 9.84 -15.04
C GLY A 47 0.94 8.78 -13.98
N ALA A 48 0.28 8.88 -12.80
CA ALA A 48 0.19 7.76 -11.89
C ALA A 48 -0.71 6.67 -12.48
N ASP A 49 -0.29 5.41 -12.38
CA ASP A 49 -1.12 4.26 -12.77
C ASP A 49 -2.15 3.91 -11.70
N LYS A 50 -1.77 4.11 -10.44
CA LYS A 50 -2.61 3.84 -9.28
C LYS A 50 -2.45 4.93 -8.22
N VAL A 51 -3.49 5.11 -7.42
CA VAL A 51 -3.48 6.04 -6.29
C VAL A 51 -3.81 5.30 -5.00
N SER A 52 -2.97 5.50 -3.99
CA SER A 52 -3.13 4.89 -2.67
C SER A 52 -3.80 5.86 -1.70
N ILE A 53 -4.86 5.40 -1.04
CA ILE A 53 -5.68 6.17 -0.10
C ILE A 53 -5.64 5.49 1.27
N ASN A 54 -5.39 6.23 2.34
CA ASN A 54 -5.44 5.74 3.71
C ASN A 54 -6.50 6.52 4.51
N THR A 55 -6.10 7.57 5.20
CA THR A 55 -6.94 8.34 6.15
C THR A 55 -8.30 8.74 5.56
N ALA A 56 -8.32 9.23 4.32
CA ALA A 56 -9.57 9.64 3.68
C ALA A 56 -10.56 8.49 3.48
N ALA A 57 -10.08 7.26 3.25
CA ALA A 57 -10.93 6.09 3.12
C ALA A 57 -11.52 5.65 4.49
N VAL A 58 -10.74 5.82 5.58
CA VAL A 58 -11.22 5.55 6.95
C VAL A 58 -12.25 6.58 7.39
N GLU A 59 -12.01 7.86 7.12
CA GLU A 59 -12.92 8.95 7.50
C GLU A 59 -14.22 8.96 6.68
N ASN A 60 -14.13 8.59 5.40
CA ASN A 60 -15.28 8.53 4.50
C ASN A 60 -15.02 7.52 3.37
N SER A 61 -15.47 6.29 3.55
CA SER A 61 -15.31 5.21 2.58
C SER A 61 -15.98 5.49 1.21
N LYS A 62 -16.89 6.47 1.14
CA LYS A 62 -17.50 6.90 -0.12
C LYS A 62 -16.46 7.40 -1.14
N VAL A 63 -15.31 7.92 -0.70
CA VAL A 63 -14.23 8.31 -1.61
C VAL A 63 -13.74 7.10 -2.43
N VAL A 64 -13.69 5.90 -1.85
CA VAL A 64 -13.32 4.67 -2.55
C VAL A 64 -14.38 4.29 -3.57
N VAL A 65 -15.66 4.30 -3.16
CA VAL A 65 -16.81 3.98 -4.02
C VAL A 65 -16.87 4.90 -5.24
N ASP A 66 -16.80 6.22 -5.01
CA ASP A 66 -16.93 7.21 -6.08
C ASP A 66 -15.72 7.17 -7.02
N SER A 67 -14.52 6.95 -6.48
CA SER A 67 -13.29 6.85 -7.28
C SER A 67 -13.24 5.57 -8.11
N SER A 68 -13.61 4.42 -7.54
CA SER A 68 -13.64 3.15 -8.26
C SER A 68 -14.65 3.16 -9.41
N LYS A 69 -15.82 3.78 -9.20
CA LYS A 69 -16.83 3.99 -10.26
C LYS A 69 -16.33 4.90 -11.37
N LYS A 70 -15.58 5.95 -11.02
CA LYS A 70 -15.12 6.96 -11.98
C LYS A 70 -13.88 6.52 -12.77
N PHE A 71 -12.92 5.87 -12.13
CA PHE A 71 -11.61 5.56 -12.71
C PHE A 71 -11.37 4.06 -12.93
N GLY A 72 -12.21 3.21 -12.36
CA GLY A 72 -12.04 1.76 -12.30
C GLY A 72 -11.28 1.32 -11.04
N SER A 73 -11.67 0.16 -10.50
CA SER A 73 -11.06 -0.41 -9.28
C SER A 73 -9.55 -0.59 -9.41
N GLN A 74 -9.05 -0.93 -10.60
CA GLN A 74 -7.63 -1.16 -10.87
C GLN A 74 -6.73 0.04 -10.56
N CYS A 75 -7.29 1.27 -10.50
CA CYS A 75 -6.54 2.48 -10.16
C CYS A 75 -6.54 2.79 -8.67
N ILE A 76 -7.33 2.09 -7.86
CA ILE A 76 -7.57 2.42 -6.45
C ILE A 76 -6.92 1.38 -5.54
N VAL A 77 -5.94 1.84 -4.77
CA VAL A 77 -5.28 1.06 -3.72
C VAL A 77 -5.72 1.63 -2.37
N VAL A 78 -6.21 0.78 -1.46
CA VAL A 78 -6.45 1.21 -0.09
C VAL A 78 -5.27 0.77 0.79
N ALA A 79 -4.63 1.74 1.43
CA ALA A 79 -3.57 1.48 2.39
C ALA A 79 -4.16 1.28 3.79
N ILE A 80 -3.74 0.20 4.43
CA ILE A 80 -4.17 -0.20 5.78
C ILE A 80 -2.93 -0.24 6.68
N ASP A 81 -2.77 0.77 7.52
CA ASP A 81 -1.76 0.76 8.58
C ASP A 81 -2.39 0.07 9.79
N ALA A 82 -1.93 -1.14 10.10
CA ALA A 82 -2.50 -1.98 11.13
C ALA A 82 -1.53 -2.18 12.30
N LYS A 83 -2.04 -2.07 13.51
CA LYS A 83 -1.30 -2.34 14.75
C LYS A 83 -2.02 -3.37 15.60
N LYS A 84 -1.26 -4.31 16.14
CA LYS A 84 -1.80 -5.38 16.99
C LYS A 84 -2.31 -4.81 18.33
N ASN A 85 -3.52 -5.20 18.69
CA ASN A 85 -4.15 -4.90 19.98
C ASN A 85 -4.82 -6.18 20.52
N GLY A 86 -4.16 -6.86 21.45
CA GLY A 86 -4.59 -8.19 21.92
C GLY A 86 -4.56 -9.22 20.78
N ASP A 87 -5.71 -9.83 20.50
CA ASP A 87 -5.88 -10.86 19.46
C ASP A 87 -6.31 -10.28 18.10
N LYS A 88 -6.44 -8.97 17.98
CA LYS A 88 -6.89 -8.26 16.78
C LYS A 88 -5.84 -7.29 16.29
N TRP A 89 -6.04 -6.77 15.07
CA TRP A 89 -5.32 -5.62 14.53
C TRP A 89 -6.29 -4.47 14.30
N GLU A 90 -5.91 -3.28 14.73
CA GLU A 90 -6.70 -2.08 14.55
C GLU A 90 -6.08 -1.18 13.50
N VAL A 91 -6.93 -0.54 12.69
CA VAL A 91 -6.54 0.40 11.65
C VAL A 91 -6.12 1.73 12.27
N PHE A 92 -4.99 2.26 11.80
CA PHE A 92 -4.47 3.58 12.18
C PHE A 92 -4.52 4.55 11.01
N THR A 93 -4.69 5.82 11.33
CA THR A 93 -4.73 6.93 10.38
C THR A 93 -3.64 7.96 10.66
N HIS A 94 -3.52 8.97 9.79
CA HIS A 94 -2.57 10.08 9.94
C HIS A 94 -1.12 9.61 10.11
N GLY A 95 -0.69 8.61 9.30
CA GLY A 95 0.66 8.06 9.38
C GLY A 95 0.91 7.32 10.70
N GLY A 96 -0.07 6.58 11.18
CA GLY A 96 0.04 5.77 12.39
C GLY A 96 -0.18 6.49 13.71
N ARG A 97 -0.67 7.74 13.67
CA ARG A 97 -0.82 8.56 14.89
C ARG A 97 -2.15 8.34 15.61
N ASN A 98 -3.22 8.07 14.87
CA ASN A 98 -4.56 7.99 15.42
C ASN A 98 -5.12 6.59 15.25
N ASN A 99 -5.45 5.93 16.36
CA ASN A 99 -6.20 4.69 16.34
C ASN A 99 -7.66 4.96 15.94
N SER A 100 -8.18 4.24 14.94
CA SER A 100 -9.56 4.37 14.50
C SER A 100 -10.52 3.47 15.29
N GLY A 101 -10.01 2.47 16.02
CA GLY A 101 -10.80 1.43 16.68
C GLY A 101 -11.43 0.40 15.71
N ILE A 102 -11.15 0.49 14.41
CA ILE A 102 -11.70 -0.40 13.38
C ILE A 102 -10.81 -1.64 13.26
N ASP A 103 -11.44 -2.82 13.24
CA ASP A 103 -10.73 -4.08 12.99
C ASP A 103 -10.20 -4.11 11.54
N ALA A 104 -8.90 -4.42 11.37
CA ALA A 104 -8.23 -4.35 10.09
C ALA A 104 -8.74 -5.41 9.09
N ILE A 105 -9.20 -6.57 9.56
CA ILE A 105 -9.72 -7.63 8.69
C ILE A 105 -11.11 -7.23 8.17
N GLU A 106 -11.98 -6.76 9.06
CA GLU A 106 -13.31 -6.29 8.66
C GLU A 106 -13.21 -5.07 7.73
N TYR A 107 -12.27 -4.17 8.01
CA TYR A 107 -12.01 -3.01 7.14
C TYR A 107 -11.51 -3.43 5.75
N ALA A 108 -10.65 -4.44 5.65
CA ALA A 108 -10.19 -4.97 4.37
C ALA A 108 -11.36 -5.47 3.51
N LYS A 109 -12.30 -6.20 4.11
CA LYS A 109 -13.51 -6.69 3.45
C LYS A 109 -14.42 -5.53 3.01
N GLU A 110 -14.59 -4.53 3.88
CA GLU A 110 -15.36 -3.33 3.55
C GLU A 110 -14.75 -2.60 2.35
N MET A 111 -13.43 -2.43 2.31
CA MET A 111 -12.78 -1.72 1.21
C MET A 111 -12.86 -2.48 -0.12
N GLU A 112 -12.77 -3.82 -0.11
CA GLU A 112 -13.06 -4.64 -1.30
C GLU A 112 -14.49 -4.40 -1.80
N ASN A 113 -15.48 -4.46 -0.89
CA ASN A 113 -16.89 -4.22 -1.24
C ASN A 113 -17.15 -2.81 -1.77
N ASN A 114 -16.39 -1.83 -1.31
CA ASN A 114 -16.44 -0.45 -1.79
C ASN A 114 -15.72 -0.22 -3.12
N GLY A 115 -15.06 -1.25 -3.67
CA GLY A 115 -14.47 -1.23 -4.99
C GLY A 115 -12.97 -0.89 -5.01
N ALA A 116 -12.27 -1.07 -3.90
CA ALA A 116 -10.80 -1.09 -3.93
C ALA A 116 -10.30 -2.18 -4.88
N GLY A 117 -9.28 -1.90 -5.65
CA GLY A 117 -8.66 -2.87 -6.56
C GLY A 117 -7.49 -3.61 -5.95
N GLU A 118 -6.85 -3.04 -4.92
CA GLU A 118 -5.74 -3.63 -4.17
C GLU A 118 -5.74 -3.12 -2.73
N LEU A 119 -5.19 -3.91 -1.81
CA LEU A 119 -4.92 -3.51 -0.43
C LEU A 119 -3.41 -3.50 -0.17
N LEU A 120 -2.89 -2.36 0.30
CA LEU A 120 -1.52 -2.22 0.79
C LEU A 120 -1.53 -2.31 2.32
N VAL A 121 -1.10 -3.44 2.87
CA VAL A 121 -1.19 -3.70 4.30
C VAL A 121 0.17 -3.54 4.96
N THR A 122 0.29 -2.55 5.84
CA THR A 122 1.51 -2.28 6.61
C THR A 122 1.28 -2.66 8.07
N SER A 123 2.07 -3.62 8.58
CA SER A 123 2.13 -3.85 10.02
C SER A 123 3.01 -2.79 10.68
N MET A 124 2.41 -1.95 11.51
CA MET A 124 3.13 -0.93 12.28
C MET A 124 4.06 -1.54 13.33
N ASP A 125 3.73 -2.74 13.83
CA ASP A 125 4.57 -3.46 14.79
C ASP A 125 5.83 -4.02 14.14
N ARG A 126 5.83 -4.22 12.83
CA ARG A 126 6.96 -4.75 12.06
C ARG A 126 7.73 -3.68 11.30
N ASP A 127 7.08 -2.57 10.94
CA ASP A 127 7.73 -1.53 10.13
C ASP A 127 8.99 -0.98 10.82
N GLY A 128 10.08 -0.89 10.06
CA GLY A 128 11.40 -0.47 10.55
C GLY A 128 12.19 -1.54 11.35
N THR A 129 11.59 -2.67 11.75
CA THR A 129 12.22 -3.65 12.66
C THR A 129 13.17 -4.62 11.95
N GLN A 130 13.02 -4.85 10.65
CA GLN A 130 13.77 -5.81 9.83
C GLN A 130 13.63 -7.29 10.25
N VAL A 131 12.58 -7.65 11.01
CA VAL A 131 12.34 -9.02 11.50
C VAL A 131 11.36 -9.82 10.63
N GLY A 132 10.91 -9.25 9.52
CA GLY A 132 9.96 -9.84 8.58
C GLY A 132 8.55 -9.25 8.69
N TYR A 133 7.72 -9.58 7.69
CA TYR A 133 6.32 -9.17 7.67
C TYR A 133 5.52 -9.76 8.83
N ASP A 134 4.40 -9.14 9.17
CA ASP A 134 3.39 -9.76 10.04
C ASP A 134 2.60 -10.81 9.24
N ILE A 135 3.08 -12.05 9.31
CA ILE A 135 2.54 -13.17 8.54
C ILE A 135 1.11 -13.49 8.97
N ASP A 136 0.80 -13.40 10.27
CA ASP A 136 -0.53 -13.66 10.78
C ASP A 136 -1.55 -12.64 10.27
N LEU A 137 -1.22 -11.35 10.33
CA LEU A 137 -2.03 -10.28 9.78
C LEU A 137 -2.28 -10.50 8.28
N MET A 138 -1.19 -10.72 7.53
CA MET A 138 -1.26 -10.89 6.08
C MET A 138 -2.07 -12.11 5.67
N SER A 139 -1.84 -13.26 6.30
CA SER A 139 -2.56 -14.49 5.96
C SER A 139 -4.06 -14.39 6.25
N ARG A 140 -4.44 -13.71 7.34
CA ARG A 140 -5.85 -13.46 7.67
C ARG A 140 -6.50 -12.54 6.64
N ILE A 141 -5.93 -11.38 6.37
CA ILE A 141 -6.49 -10.46 5.37
C ILE A 141 -6.56 -11.13 3.99
N SER A 142 -5.46 -11.75 3.53
CA SER A 142 -5.41 -12.38 2.21
C SER A 142 -6.36 -13.58 2.07
N SER A 143 -6.84 -14.15 3.17
CA SER A 143 -7.83 -15.25 3.14
C SER A 143 -9.27 -14.75 3.13
N GLU A 144 -9.51 -13.50 3.53
CA GLU A 144 -10.85 -12.92 3.65
C GLU A 144 -11.24 -12.03 2.45
N VAL A 145 -10.27 -11.66 1.59
CA VAL A 145 -10.52 -10.85 0.40
C VAL A 145 -10.08 -11.57 -0.87
N ASN A 146 -10.70 -11.21 -2.01
CA ASN A 146 -10.36 -11.76 -3.33
C ASN A 146 -9.47 -10.82 -4.15
N ILE A 147 -9.35 -9.57 -3.75
CA ILE A 147 -8.48 -8.60 -4.43
C ILE A 147 -7.01 -8.77 -4.00
N PRO A 148 -6.05 -8.39 -4.84
CA PRO A 148 -4.63 -8.43 -4.50
C PRO A 148 -4.29 -7.71 -3.20
N THR A 149 -3.49 -8.39 -2.37
CA THR A 149 -2.92 -7.81 -1.14
C THR A 149 -1.42 -7.65 -1.27
N ILE A 150 -0.89 -6.55 -0.78
CA ILE A 150 0.53 -6.20 -0.80
C ILE A 150 1.03 -6.14 0.65
N ALA A 151 1.98 -7.02 0.99
CA ALA A 151 2.59 -7.03 2.32
C ALA A 151 3.63 -5.91 2.46
N SER A 152 3.56 -5.15 3.54
CA SER A 152 4.47 -4.04 3.86
C SER A 152 4.87 -4.03 5.33
N GLY A 153 6.10 -3.54 5.59
CA GLY A 153 6.67 -3.38 6.93
C GLY A 153 7.49 -4.58 7.41
N GLY A 154 8.74 -4.33 7.83
CA GLY A 154 9.58 -5.29 8.52
C GLY A 154 10.60 -6.08 7.69
N VAL A 155 10.76 -5.79 6.39
CA VAL A 155 11.69 -6.54 5.55
C VAL A 155 13.14 -6.26 5.90
N GLY A 156 13.91 -7.29 6.24
CA GLY A 156 15.34 -7.20 6.54
C GLY A 156 16.24 -8.03 5.62
N ASN A 157 15.67 -9.05 4.94
CA ASN A 157 16.41 -9.93 4.03
C ASN A 157 15.47 -10.52 2.96
N LEU A 158 16.05 -11.33 2.04
CA LEU A 158 15.30 -11.89 0.91
C LEU A 158 14.35 -13.04 1.31
N ASP A 159 14.63 -13.77 2.39
CA ASP A 159 13.71 -14.80 2.89
C ASP A 159 12.38 -14.20 3.34
N HIS A 160 12.40 -13.01 3.95
CA HIS A 160 11.18 -12.31 4.32
C HIS A 160 10.26 -12.03 3.13
N LEU A 161 10.83 -11.76 1.92
CA LEU A 161 10.02 -11.60 0.71
C LEU A 161 9.32 -12.90 0.32
N VAL A 162 10.00 -14.04 0.47
CA VAL A 162 9.44 -15.38 0.24
C VAL A 162 8.31 -15.65 1.22
N ASP A 163 8.53 -15.38 2.51
CA ASP A 163 7.55 -15.60 3.56
C ASP A 163 6.29 -14.76 3.35
N GLY A 164 6.42 -13.51 2.96
CA GLY A 164 5.28 -12.64 2.64
C GLY A 164 4.38 -13.24 1.56
N ILE A 165 4.96 -13.81 0.51
CA ILE A 165 4.19 -14.47 -0.56
C ILE A 165 3.66 -15.83 -0.13
N LYS A 166 4.51 -16.71 0.40
CA LYS A 166 4.14 -18.11 0.64
C LYS A 166 3.34 -18.33 1.91
N LEU A 167 3.73 -17.68 2.99
CA LEU A 167 3.10 -17.82 4.30
C LEU A 167 2.02 -16.75 4.51
N GLY A 168 2.34 -15.51 4.17
CA GLY A 168 1.39 -14.38 4.25
C GLY A 168 0.33 -14.40 3.16
N LYS A 169 0.47 -15.25 2.12
CA LYS A 169 -0.43 -15.36 0.97
C LYS A 169 -0.62 -14.03 0.22
N ALA A 170 0.32 -13.10 0.37
CA ALA A 170 0.27 -11.84 -0.33
C ALA A 170 0.48 -12.01 -1.84
N SER A 171 -0.23 -11.23 -2.64
CA SER A 171 -0.08 -11.18 -4.11
C SER A 171 1.20 -10.45 -4.53
N ALA A 172 1.66 -9.52 -3.69
CA ALA A 172 2.90 -8.78 -3.87
C ALA A 172 3.52 -8.42 -2.52
N VAL A 173 4.80 -8.03 -2.55
CA VAL A 173 5.55 -7.62 -1.36
C VAL A 173 6.26 -6.29 -1.63
N LEU A 174 6.20 -5.40 -0.65
CA LEU A 174 6.85 -4.10 -0.65
C LEU A 174 8.04 -4.12 0.32
N ALA A 175 9.19 -3.64 -0.12
CA ALA A 175 10.35 -3.44 0.70
C ALA A 175 11.01 -2.09 0.37
N ALA A 176 11.45 -1.36 1.37
CA ALA A 176 12.08 -0.06 1.22
C ALA A 176 13.59 -0.13 1.53
N SER A 177 13.94 -0.33 2.79
CA SER A 177 15.31 -0.16 3.29
C SER A 177 16.33 -1.07 2.61
N ILE A 178 16.00 -2.34 2.35
CA ILE A 178 16.92 -3.30 1.74
C ILE A 178 17.34 -2.90 0.31
N PHE A 179 16.46 -2.18 -0.40
CA PHE A 179 16.73 -1.65 -1.73
C PHE A 179 17.32 -0.23 -1.67
N HIS A 180 16.76 0.64 -0.83
CA HIS A 180 17.19 2.02 -0.69
C HIS A 180 18.67 2.13 -0.25
N TYR A 181 19.10 1.31 0.70
CA TYR A 181 20.48 1.27 1.16
C TYR A 181 21.39 0.31 0.34
N GLY A 182 20.88 -0.21 -0.76
CA GLY A 182 21.67 -1.04 -1.66
C GLY A 182 22.11 -2.40 -1.09
N LYS A 183 21.44 -2.90 -0.04
CA LYS A 183 21.74 -4.22 0.53
C LYS A 183 21.51 -5.33 -0.50
N TYR A 184 20.48 -5.19 -1.31
CA TYR A 184 20.18 -6.05 -2.44
C TYR A 184 19.68 -5.21 -3.62
N SER A 185 19.93 -5.69 -4.85
CA SER A 185 19.26 -5.13 -6.04
C SER A 185 17.92 -5.83 -6.29
N ILE A 186 17.03 -5.17 -7.04
CA ILE A 186 15.76 -5.76 -7.47
C ILE A 186 16.00 -7.05 -8.27
N SER A 187 17.03 -7.09 -9.12
CA SER A 187 17.39 -8.28 -9.90
C SER A 187 17.79 -9.44 -8.99
N GLN A 188 18.61 -9.20 -7.95
CA GLN A 188 18.98 -10.23 -6.97
C GLN A 188 17.74 -10.77 -6.23
N ALA A 189 16.85 -9.88 -5.78
CA ALA A 189 15.63 -10.27 -5.10
C ALA A 189 14.73 -11.14 -6.00
N LYS A 190 14.52 -10.75 -7.26
CA LYS A 190 13.72 -11.53 -8.21
C LYS A 190 14.36 -12.90 -8.51
N LYS A 191 15.67 -12.96 -8.73
CA LYS A 191 16.39 -14.24 -8.92
C LYS A 191 16.21 -15.14 -7.70
N TYR A 192 16.38 -14.59 -6.51
CA TYR A 192 16.19 -15.34 -5.27
C TYR A 192 14.76 -15.89 -5.13
N LEU A 193 13.75 -15.06 -5.30
CA LEU A 193 12.34 -15.48 -5.29
C LEU A 193 12.09 -16.63 -6.27
N LYS A 194 12.64 -16.55 -7.49
CA LYS A 194 12.54 -17.63 -8.49
C LYS A 194 13.15 -18.94 -8.00
N THR A 195 14.32 -18.92 -7.34
CA THR A 195 14.95 -20.16 -6.79
C THR A 195 14.10 -20.79 -5.70
N LYS A 196 13.28 -20.00 -5.02
CA LYS A 196 12.34 -20.46 -4.00
C LYS A 196 10.97 -20.86 -4.59
N GLY A 197 10.82 -20.88 -5.93
CA GLY A 197 9.59 -21.29 -6.61
C GLY A 197 8.47 -20.23 -6.55
N VAL A 198 8.81 -18.96 -6.32
CA VAL A 198 7.86 -17.86 -6.41
C VAL A 198 7.84 -17.37 -7.87
N PRO A 199 6.66 -17.29 -8.53
CA PRO A 199 6.55 -16.75 -9.89
C PRO A 199 6.92 -15.27 -9.90
N VAL A 200 7.93 -14.90 -10.68
CA VAL A 200 8.35 -13.49 -10.83
C VAL A 200 8.76 -13.20 -12.27
N ARG A 201 8.45 -11.99 -12.74
CA ARG A 201 8.96 -11.50 -14.02
C ARG A 201 10.40 -11.01 -13.85
N ILE A 202 11.33 -11.62 -14.55
CA ILE A 202 12.76 -11.25 -14.57
C ILE A 202 13.03 -10.32 -15.73
#